data_3cccc9bc653a3d8306bbdd7d80b2d268
#
_entry.id   3cccc9bc653a3d8306bbdd7d80b2d268
#
_cell.length_a   1.000
_cell.length_b   1.000
_cell.length_c   1.000
_cell.angle_alpha   90.00
_cell.angle_beta   90.00
_cell.angle_gamma   90.00
#
_symmetry.space_group_name_H-M   'P 1'
#
loop_
_entity.id
_entity.type
_entity.pdbx_description
1 polymer ?
#
loop_
_entity_poly.entity_id
_entity_poly.type
_entity_poly.pdbx_seq_one_letter_code
_entity_poly.pdbx_strand_id
1 'polypeptide(L)'
;YAVGAAIAAKLLKARVGEVINHTIYAYISDGGIQEEISQGAGRIAGTLGLDNLIMFYDSNDVQLSTNTEDVTTENVAMKYEAWDWKVITINGNDPDEIRKALTEAKAEKNRPTLIIGKTTMGKGARRADGSSYEADCATHGAPLGGDAYVNTIKNLGGNPENPFTIFPEVAELYAKRAEELKKIVADKYAAKAEWAKANPEKAAKLAEFFSGKAPKVNW
;
A
#
# COMPACT_ATOMS: atom_id res chain seq x y z
N TYR A 1 1.36 -9.13 -8.64
CA TYR A 1 0.67 -9.84 -7.54
C TYR A 1 -0.64 -9.14 -7.15
N ALA A 2 -0.64 -7.83 -6.81
CA ALA A 2 -1.82 -7.14 -6.29
C ALA A 2 -3.05 -7.23 -7.20
N VAL A 3 -2.87 -7.03 -8.51
CA VAL A 3 -3.95 -7.15 -9.50
C VAL A 3 -4.52 -8.57 -9.52
N GLY A 4 -3.66 -9.60 -9.52
CA GLY A 4 -4.09 -11.01 -9.43
C GLY A 4 -4.86 -11.30 -8.15
N ALA A 5 -4.42 -10.77 -7.00
CA ALA A 5 -5.12 -10.90 -5.72
C ALA A 5 -6.49 -10.20 -5.75
N ALA A 6 -6.59 -9.01 -6.36
CA ALA A 6 -7.86 -8.30 -6.51
C ALA A 6 -8.85 -9.06 -7.39
N ILE A 7 -8.39 -9.63 -8.52
CA ILE A 7 -9.21 -10.50 -9.38
C ILE A 7 -9.70 -11.71 -8.60
N ALA A 8 -8.80 -12.42 -7.89
CA ALA A 8 -9.14 -13.60 -7.11
C ALA A 8 -10.18 -13.28 -6.03
N ALA A 9 -10.03 -12.16 -5.32
CA ALA A 9 -10.99 -11.71 -4.32
C ALA A 9 -12.38 -11.44 -4.93
N LYS A 10 -12.46 -10.77 -6.08
CA LYS A 10 -13.74 -10.55 -6.79
C LYS A 10 -14.36 -11.85 -7.29
N LEU A 11 -13.57 -12.78 -7.82
CA LEU A 11 -14.07 -14.10 -8.22
C LEU A 11 -14.62 -14.90 -7.04
N LEU A 12 -13.92 -14.92 -5.91
CA LEU A 12 -14.38 -15.58 -4.70
C LEU A 12 -15.66 -14.92 -4.18
N LYS A 13 -15.70 -13.59 -4.12
CA LYS A 13 -16.91 -12.84 -3.73
C LYS A 13 -18.12 -13.21 -4.61
N ALA A 14 -17.94 -13.30 -5.92
CA ALA A 14 -18.99 -13.69 -6.84
C ALA A 14 -19.51 -15.13 -6.58
N ARG A 15 -18.64 -16.03 -6.13
CA ARG A 15 -19.00 -17.44 -5.86
C ARG A 15 -19.62 -17.65 -4.49
N VAL A 16 -19.06 -17.03 -3.45
CA VAL A 16 -19.44 -17.29 -2.06
C VAL A 16 -20.19 -16.16 -1.39
N GLY A 17 -20.19 -14.95 -1.97
CA GLY A 17 -20.90 -13.78 -1.46
C GLY A 17 -20.03 -12.86 -0.60
N GLU A 18 -20.66 -11.96 0.14
CA GLU A 18 -20.04 -10.84 0.88
C GLU A 18 -19.11 -11.26 2.03
N VAL A 19 -19.04 -12.54 2.37
CA VAL A 19 -18.05 -13.06 3.33
C VAL A 19 -16.63 -12.81 2.83
N ILE A 20 -16.45 -12.68 1.51
CA ILE A 20 -15.23 -12.21 0.87
C ILE A 20 -15.43 -10.76 0.44
N ASN A 21 -14.99 -9.83 1.25
CA ASN A 21 -15.14 -8.40 0.98
C ASN A 21 -13.94 -7.64 1.56
N HIS A 22 -12.76 -7.83 0.97
CA HIS A 22 -11.55 -7.16 1.39
C HIS A 22 -10.94 -6.34 0.27
N THR A 23 -10.28 -5.25 0.64
CA THR A 23 -9.52 -4.39 -0.25
C THR A 23 -8.08 -4.88 -0.34
N ILE A 24 -7.52 -4.86 -1.53
CA ILE A 24 -6.11 -5.10 -1.79
C ILE A 24 -5.41 -3.76 -1.83
N TYR A 25 -4.37 -3.61 -1.03
CA TYR A 25 -3.50 -2.45 -1.04
C TYR A 25 -2.17 -2.79 -1.71
N ALA A 26 -1.73 -1.92 -2.59
CA ALA A 26 -0.42 -2.02 -3.23
C ALA A 26 0.36 -0.73 -2.99
N TYR A 27 1.68 -0.84 -2.95
CA TYR A 27 2.60 0.28 -2.85
C TYR A 27 3.58 0.19 -4.02
N ILE A 28 3.88 1.32 -4.67
CA ILE A 28 4.77 1.39 -5.82
C ILE A 28 5.60 2.66 -5.75
N SER A 29 6.85 2.58 -6.21
CA SER A 29 7.81 3.69 -6.26
C SER A 29 7.98 4.23 -7.68
N ASP A 30 8.78 5.29 -7.82
CA ASP A 30 9.09 5.92 -9.12
C ASP A 30 9.64 4.92 -10.15
N GLY A 31 10.60 4.10 -9.79
CA GLY A 31 11.11 3.05 -10.69
C GLY A 31 10.07 1.98 -10.98
N GLY A 32 9.34 1.52 -9.94
CA GLY A 32 8.35 0.46 -10.08
C GLY A 32 7.18 0.83 -11.00
N ILE A 33 6.75 2.09 -11.02
CA ILE A 33 5.61 2.54 -11.85
C ILE A 33 5.99 2.65 -13.33
N GLN A 34 7.27 2.75 -13.65
CA GLN A 34 7.79 2.78 -15.03
C GLN A 34 7.93 1.39 -15.64
N GLU A 35 7.97 0.34 -14.83
CA GLU A 35 8.10 -1.04 -15.31
C GLU A 35 6.93 -1.45 -16.20
N GLU A 36 7.22 -2.05 -17.37
CA GLU A 36 6.21 -2.50 -18.34
C GLU A 36 5.19 -3.47 -17.74
N ILE A 37 5.63 -4.35 -16.82
CA ILE A 37 4.73 -5.26 -16.15
C ILE A 37 3.74 -4.54 -15.23
N SER A 38 4.16 -3.46 -14.59
CA SER A 38 3.30 -2.61 -13.76
C SER A 38 2.26 -1.89 -14.61
N GLN A 39 2.66 -1.38 -15.77
CA GLN A 39 1.78 -0.71 -16.73
C GLN A 39 0.76 -1.67 -17.34
N GLY A 40 1.21 -2.85 -17.79
CA GLY A 40 0.33 -3.89 -18.31
C GLY A 40 -0.72 -4.33 -17.26
N ALA A 41 -0.30 -4.54 -16.02
CA ALA A 41 -1.18 -4.88 -14.91
C ALA A 41 -2.15 -3.72 -14.59
N GLY A 42 -1.69 -2.47 -14.62
CA GLY A 42 -2.51 -1.27 -14.41
C GLY A 42 -3.64 -1.16 -15.42
N ARG A 43 -3.37 -1.37 -16.70
CA ARG A 43 -4.39 -1.38 -17.77
C ARG A 43 -5.43 -2.47 -17.55
N ILE A 44 -5.01 -3.68 -17.19
CA ILE A 44 -5.94 -4.79 -16.89
C ILE A 44 -6.83 -4.43 -15.70
N ALA A 45 -6.27 -3.84 -14.64
CA ALA A 45 -7.02 -3.47 -13.45
C ALA A 45 -8.13 -2.45 -13.76
N GLY A 46 -7.83 -1.42 -14.58
CA GLY A 46 -8.82 -0.45 -15.04
C GLY A 46 -9.90 -1.11 -15.90
N THR A 47 -9.50 -1.86 -16.94
CA THR A 47 -10.43 -2.59 -17.81
C THR A 47 -11.41 -3.50 -17.05
N LEU A 48 -10.95 -4.15 -15.99
CA LEU A 48 -11.77 -5.04 -15.15
C LEU A 48 -12.52 -4.30 -14.04
N GLY A 49 -12.39 -2.99 -13.91
CA GLY A 49 -13.04 -2.20 -12.87
C GLY A 49 -12.76 -2.77 -11.47
N LEU A 50 -11.48 -2.97 -11.11
CA LEU A 50 -11.10 -3.56 -9.83
C LEU A 50 -11.23 -2.55 -8.69
N ASP A 51 -12.46 -2.23 -8.28
CA ASP A 51 -12.80 -1.30 -7.20
C ASP A 51 -12.26 -1.72 -5.82
N ASN A 52 -11.83 -2.97 -5.68
CA ASN A 52 -11.18 -3.51 -4.51
C ASN A 52 -9.65 -3.39 -4.52
N LEU A 53 -9.07 -2.64 -5.46
CA LEU A 53 -7.64 -2.36 -5.55
C LEU A 53 -7.36 -0.87 -5.31
N ILE A 54 -6.55 -0.58 -4.28
CA ILE A 54 -6.04 0.76 -3.99
C ILE A 54 -4.51 0.68 -4.06
N MET A 55 -3.91 1.50 -4.90
CA MET A 55 -2.46 1.59 -5.04
C MET A 55 -1.97 2.96 -4.57
N PHE A 56 -0.97 2.98 -3.71
CA PHE A 56 -0.26 4.19 -3.31
C PHE A 56 1.04 4.28 -4.10
N TYR A 57 1.21 5.33 -4.85
CA TYR A 57 2.44 5.65 -5.55
C TYR A 57 3.23 6.67 -4.72
N ASP A 58 4.38 6.24 -4.23
CA ASP A 58 5.37 7.08 -3.56
C ASP A 58 6.16 7.84 -4.62
N SER A 59 5.67 9.03 -4.95
CA SER A 59 6.23 9.91 -5.96
C SER A 59 7.17 10.89 -5.29
N ASN A 60 8.42 10.51 -5.18
CA ASN A 60 9.47 11.31 -4.52
C ASN A 60 10.49 11.89 -5.51
N ASP A 61 10.28 11.64 -6.80
CA ASP A 61 11.04 12.17 -7.92
C ASP A 61 12.52 11.73 -7.95
N VAL A 62 12.90 10.68 -7.16
CA VAL A 62 14.26 10.15 -7.08
C VAL A 62 14.29 8.67 -7.43
N GLN A 63 15.28 8.27 -8.22
CA GLN A 63 15.56 6.88 -8.57
C GLN A 63 16.96 6.49 -8.09
N LEU A 64 17.35 5.24 -8.37
CA LEU A 64 18.62 4.67 -7.88
C LEU A 64 19.86 5.53 -8.21
N SER A 65 19.90 6.13 -9.39
CA SER A 65 21.08 6.86 -9.89
C SER A 65 20.80 8.28 -10.39
N THR A 66 19.52 8.71 -10.44
CA THR A 66 19.14 9.99 -11.03
C THR A 66 17.74 10.41 -10.60
N ASN A 67 17.31 11.61 -10.99
CA ASN A 67 15.94 12.07 -10.82
C ASN A 67 15.00 11.47 -11.87
N THR A 68 13.73 11.37 -11.54
CA THR A 68 12.72 10.80 -12.45
C THR A 68 12.60 11.60 -13.75
N GLU A 69 12.74 12.94 -13.70
CA GLU A 69 12.67 13.82 -14.86
C GLU A 69 13.77 13.61 -15.89
N ASP A 70 14.92 13.05 -15.48
CA ASP A 70 16.03 12.72 -16.39
C ASP A 70 15.75 11.46 -17.22
N VAL A 71 14.75 10.67 -16.81
CA VAL A 71 14.45 9.34 -17.40
C VAL A 71 13.14 9.34 -18.16
N THR A 72 12.12 10.04 -17.67
CA THR A 72 10.79 10.03 -18.26
C THR A 72 10.10 11.39 -18.19
N THR A 73 9.30 11.68 -19.21
CA THR A 73 8.41 12.86 -19.27
C THR A 73 6.94 12.48 -19.09
N GLU A 74 6.66 11.24 -18.67
CA GLU A 74 5.29 10.73 -18.54
C GLU A 74 4.50 11.44 -17.46
N ASN A 75 3.26 11.80 -17.76
CA ASN A 75 2.28 12.21 -16.76
C ASN A 75 1.55 10.97 -16.24
N VAL A 76 1.99 10.46 -15.08
CA VAL A 76 1.44 9.26 -14.46
C VAL A 76 -0.06 9.41 -14.14
N ALA A 77 -0.50 10.58 -13.67
CA ALA A 77 -1.91 10.82 -13.37
C ALA A 77 -2.77 10.65 -14.61
N MET A 78 -2.46 11.37 -15.69
CA MET A 78 -3.18 11.28 -16.98
C MET A 78 -3.16 9.86 -17.55
N LYS A 79 -2.03 9.16 -17.42
CA LYS A 79 -1.87 7.79 -17.91
C LYS A 79 -2.83 6.83 -17.20
N TYR A 80 -2.92 6.88 -15.89
CA TYR A 80 -3.81 6.03 -15.11
C TYR A 80 -5.27 6.43 -15.27
N GLU A 81 -5.60 7.73 -15.39
CA GLU A 81 -6.94 8.21 -15.73
C GLU A 81 -7.40 7.66 -17.09
N ALA A 82 -6.52 7.64 -18.09
CA ALA A 82 -6.81 7.05 -19.40
C ALA A 82 -7.06 5.53 -19.35
N TRP A 83 -6.58 4.84 -18.32
CA TRP A 83 -6.87 3.43 -18.06
C TRP A 83 -8.09 3.22 -17.15
N ASP A 84 -8.90 4.26 -16.93
CA ASP A 84 -10.09 4.24 -16.10
C ASP A 84 -9.80 3.97 -14.60
N TRP A 85 -8.69 4.50 -14.09
CA TRP A 85 -8.45 4.57 -12.66
C TRP A 85 -8.97 5.88 -12.08
N LYS A 86 -9.47 5.84 -10.84
CA LYS A 86 -9.61 7.05 -10.05
C LYS A 86 -8.22 7.48 -9.56
N VAL A 87 -7.85 8.73 -9.81
CA VAL A 87 -6.55 9.27 -9.39
C VAL A 87 -6.76 10.36 -8.33
N ILE A 88 -5.99 10.31 -7.25
CA ILE A 88 -6.00 11.28 -6.15
C ILE A 88 -4.55 11.68 -5.87
N THR A 89 -4.22 12.96 -6.04
CA THR A 89 -2.87 13.47 -5.73
C THR A 89 -2.89 14.21 -4.40
N ILE A 90 -1.92 13.89 -3.53
CA ILE A 90 -1.83 14.40 -2.16
C ILE A 90 -0.39 14.75 -1.77
N ASN A 91 -0.22 15.51 -0.70
CA ASN A 91 1.02 15.53 0.05
C ASN A 91 1.19 14.21 0.81
N GLY A 92 2.05 13.32 0.28
CA GLY A 92 2.28 12.00 0.83
C GLY A 92 3.05 11.97 2.16
N ASN A 93 3.50 13.14 2.65
CA ASN A 93 4.08 13.31 3.98
C ASN A 93 3.08 13.88 5.01
N ASP A 94 1.82 14.13 4.60
CA ASP A 94 0.76 14.60 5.50
C ASP A 94 -0.18 13.45 5.87
N PRO A 95 -0.20 13.00 7.15
CA PRO A 95 -1.06 11.91 7.59
C PRO A 95 -2.56 12.15 7.43
N ASP A 96 -3.00 13.41 7.49
CA ASP A 96 -4.43 13.74 7.37
C ASP A 96 -4.88 13.68 5.90
N GLU A 97 -4.05 14.16 4.98
CA GLU A 97 -4.30 13.98 3.55
C GLU A 97 -4.31 12.50 3.16
N ILE A 98 -3.38 11.69 3.70
CA ILE A 98 -3.35 10.24 3.47
C ILE A 98 -4.66 9.58 3.98
N ARG A 99 -5.13 9.91 5.20
CA ARG A 99 -6.38 9.37 5.74
C ARG A 99 -7.58 9.74 4.90
N LYS A 100 -7.64 11.00 4.45
CA LYS A 100 -8.71 11.50 3.58
C LYS A 100 -8.72 10.76 2.24
N ALA A 101 -7.57 10.64 1.58
CA ALA A 101 -7.42 9.92 0.31
C ALA A 101 -7.81 8.44 0.42
N LEU A 102 -7.37 7.76 1.48
CA LEU A 102 -7.75 6.36 1.74
C LEU A 102 -9.25 6.20 2.00
N THR A 103 -9.88 7.16 2.67
CA THR A 103 -11.33 7.15 2.91
C THR A 103 -12.09 7.31 1.59
N GLU A 104 -11.65 8.25 0.75
CA GLU A 104 -12.22 8.50 -0.57
C GLU A 104 -12.02 7.31 -1.51
N ALA A 105 -10.82 6.70 -1.50
CA ALA A 105 -10.52 5.50 -2.29
C ALA A 105 -11.41 4.30 -1.90
N LYS A 106 -11.68 4.09 -0.62
CA LYS A 106 -12.59 3.03 -0.15
C LYS A 106 -14.05 3.26 -0.53
N ALA A 107 -14.44 4.50 -0.78
CA ALA A 107 -15.79 4.85 -1.22
C ALA A 107 -16.00 4.62 -2.72
N GLU A 108 -14.94 4.51 -3.54
CA GLU A 108 -15.02 4.17 -4.96
C GLU A 108 -15.53 2.73 -5.14
N LYS A 109 -16.47 2.52 -6.07
CA LYS A 109 -17.14 1.22 -6.27
C LYS A 109 -17.11 0.69 -7.71
N ASN A 110 -16.49 1.44 -8.63
CA ASN A 110 -16.55 1.10 -10.04
C ASN A 110 -15.17 0.81 -10.65
N ARG A 111 -14.10 1.35 -10.08
CA ARG A 111 -12.77 1.32 -10.66
C ARG A 111 -11.67 1.33 -9.60
N PRO A 112 -10.45 0.86 -9.92
CA PRO A 112 -9.32 0.93 -9.00
C PRO A 112 -8.92 2.38 -8.71
N THR A 113 -8.27 2.61 -7.56
CA THR A 113 -7.79 3.93 -7.16
C THR A 113 -6.28 3.96 -7.08
N LEU A 114 -5.68 4.98 -7.73
CA LEU A 114 -4.28 5.37 -7.55
C LEU A 114 -4.23 6.61 -6.66
N ILE A 115 -3.51 6.53 -5.55
CA ILE A 115 -3.16 7.67 -4.71
C ILE A 115 -1.71 8.04 -5.04
N ILE A 116 -1.50 9.20 -5.62
CA ILE A 116 -0.16 9.75 -5.89
C ILE A 116 0.24 10.60 -4.69
N GLY A 117 1.06 10.04 -3.81
CA GLY A 117 1.62 10.75 -2.66
C GLY A 117 2.94 11.41 -3.04
N LYS A 118 2.93 12.74 -3.14
CA LYS A 118 4.19 13.48 -3.28
C LYS A 118 4.92 13.47 -1.94
N THR A 119 6.10 12.85 -1.94
CA THR A 119 6.92 12.65 -0.75
C THR A 119 8.33 13.19 -0.93
N THR A 120 9.10 13.22 0.14
CA THR A 120 10.50 13.57 0.12
C THR A 120 11.32 12.33 0.44
N MET A 121 12.10 11.83 -0.51
CA MET A 121 13.01 10.70 -0.28
C MET A 121 14.05 11.06 0.79
N GLY A 122 14.26 10.15 1.74
CA GLY A 122 15.16 10.40 2.85
C GLY A 122 14.75 11.57 3.76
N LYS A 123 13.44 11.83 3.95
CA LYS A 123 12.95 12.94 4.77
C LYS A 123 13.57 12.91 6.16
N GLY A 124 14.16 14.05 6.55
CA GLY A 124 14.87 14.22 7.81
C GLY A 124 16.34 13.78 7.78
N ALA A 125 16.83 13.18 6.69
CA ALA A 125 18.23 12.76 6.58
C ALA A 125 19.20 13.95 6.61
N ARG A 126 20.34 13.76 7.29
CA ARG A 126 21.40 14.76 7.44
C ARG A 126 22.74 14.18 7.03
N ARG A 127 23.60 15.02 6.45
CA ARG A 127 25.02 14.70 6.19
C ARG A 127 25.84 14.76 7.47
N ALA A 128 27.10 14.33 7.40
CA ALA A 128 28.05 14.39 8.51
C ALA A 128 28.28 15.83 9.01
N ASP A 129 28.22 16.82 8.12
CA ASP A 129 28.33 18.25 8.45
C ASP A 129 27.02 18.88 8.96
N GLY A 130 25.94 18.08 9.08
CA GLY A 130 24.63 18.53 9.53
C GLY A 130 23.73 19.13 8.44
N SER A 131 24.22 19.33 7.23
CA SER A 131 23.41 19.81 6.10
C SER A 131 22.33 18.79 5.69
N SER A 132 21.30 19.23 4.93
CA SER A 132 20.25 18.34 4.46
C SER A 132 20.79 17.29 3.49
N TYR A 133 20.29 16.06 3.62
CA TYR A 133 20.55 14.96 2.70
C TYR A 133 19.25 14.42 2.07
N GLU A 134 18.17 15.20 2.19
CA GLU A 134 16.87 14.89 1.60
C GLU A 134 16.91 15.01 0.08
N ALA A 135 16.11 14.18 -0.61
CA ALA A 135 15.97 14.16 -2.06
C ALA A 135 17.28 13.99 -2.87
N ASP A 136 18.33 13.45 -2.24
CA ASP A 136 19.61 13.20 -2.90
C ASP A 136 19.69 11.73 -3.36
N CYS A 137 19.92 11.50 -4.64
CA CYS A 137 20.06 10.15 -5.23
C CYS A 137 21.13 9.31 -4.50
N ALA A 138 22.16 9.93 -3.94
CA ALA A 138 23.21 9.23 -3.20
C ALA A 138 22.70 8.55 -1.92
N THR A 139 21.52 8.93 -1.40
CA THR A 139 20.89 8.26 -0.24
C THR A 139 20.02 7.08 -0.65
N HIS A 140 19.70 6.93 -1.93
CA HIS A 140 18.84 5.85 -2.41
C HIS A 140 19.54 4.50 -2.29
N GLY A 141 19.13 3.70 -1.31
CA GLY A 141 19.73 2.39 -1.04
C GLY A 141 21.09 2.41 -0.33
N ALA A 142 21.65 3.58 -0.02
CA ALA A 142 22.89 3.69 0.72
C ALA A 142 22.61 3.87 2.23
N PRO A 143 23.31 3.12 3.12
CA PRO A 143 23.15 3.28 4.56
C PRO A 143 23.76 4.59 5.02
N LEU A 144 23.09 5.27 5.96
CA LEU A 144 23.68 6.38 6.71
C LEU A 144 24.67 5.82 7.75
N GLY A 145 25.89 6.32 7.77
CA GLY A 145 26.93 5.90 8.73
C GLY A 145 27.56 7.08 9.47
N GLY A 146 28.26 6.78 10.58
CA GLY A 146 29.01 7.78 11.35
C GLY A 146 28.15 8.96 11.79
N ASP A 147 28.69 10.17 11.65
CA ASP A 147 28.03 11.41 12.07
C ASP A 147 26.73 11.69 11.29
N ALA A 148 26.61 11.26 10.04
CA ALA A 148 25.37 11.39 9.27
C ALA A 148 24.21 10.61 9.91
N TYR A 149 24.46 9.39 10.40
CA TYR A 149 23.48 8.62 11.16
C TYR A 149 23.09 9.33 12.46
N VAL A 150 24.07 9.76 13.25
CA VAL A 150 23.84 10.47 14.52
C VAL A 150 23.03 11.75 14.30
N ASN A 151 23.40 12.55 13.31
CA ASN A 151 22.72 13.80 12.97
C ASN A 151 21.29 13.56 12.50
N THR A 152 21.07 12.50 11.72
CA THR A 152 19.72 12.13 11.24
C THR A 152 18.83 11.70 12.40
N ILE A 153 19.30 10.83 13.29
CA ILE A 153 18.50 10.39 14.45
C ILE A 153 18.12 11.58 15.34
N LYS A 154 19.08 12.48 15.61
CA LYS A 154 18.81 13.71 16.40
C LYS A 154 17.81 14.62 15.69
N ASN A 155 17.96 14.81 14.38
CA ASN A 155 17.03 15.65 13.60
C ASN A 155 15.59 15.10 13.61
N LEU A 156 15.43 13.79 13.68
CA LEU A 156 14.12 13.10 13.80
C LEU A 156 13.62 13.03 15.25
N GLY A 157 14.30 13.65 16.22
CA GLY A 157 13.89 13.66 17.63
C GLY A 157 14.24 12.38 18.40
N GLY A 158 15.03 11.47 17.79
CA GLY A 158 15.47 10.23 18.42
C GLY A 158 16.73 10.39 19.26
N ASN A 159 17.08 9.33 19.99
CA ASN A 159 18.33 9.23 20.74
C ASN A 159 19.29 8.26 20.03
N PRO A 160 20.45 8.73 19.52
CA PRO A 160 21.42 7.87 18.84
C PRO A 160 21.97 6.74 19.72
N GLU A 161 22.04 6.93 21.05
CA GLU A 161 22.49 5.91 22.01
C GLU A 161 21.45 4.80 22.22
N ASN A 162 20.17 5.09 21.93
CA ASN A 162 19.08 4.13 21.99
C ASN A 162 18.09 4.37 20.84
N PRO A 163 18.46 4.09 19.59
CA PRO A 163 17.69 4.45 18.39
C PRO A 163 16.40 3.64 18.22
N PHE A 164 16.24 2.56 18.97
CA PHE A 164 15.04 1.69 18.91
C PHE A 164 14.02 2.00 20.00
N THR A 165 14.20 3.10 20.74
CA THR A 165 13.20 3.53 21.73
C THR A 165 11.89 3.90 21.03
N ILE A 166 10.80 3.27 21.46
CA ILE A 166 9.46 3.64 21.03
C ILE A 166 8.99 4.81 21.88
N PHE A 167 8.58 5.90 21.25
CA PHE A 167 8.03 7.07 21.94
C PHE A 167 6.72 6.69 22.67
N PRO A 168 6.51 7.16 23.92
CA PRO A 168 5.33 6.79 24.71
C PRO A 168 4.00 7.07 24.01
N GLU A 169 3.86 8.21 23.33
CA GLU A 169 2.67 8.59 22.57
C GLU A 169 2.41 7.64 21.39
N VAL A 170 3.45 7.10 20.77
CA VAL A 170 3.34 6.09 19.69
C VAL A 170 2.89 4.76 20.29
N ALA A 171 3.44 4.35 21.43
CA ALA A 171 3.03 3.13 22.12
C ALA A 171 1.55 3.18 22.52
N GLU A 172 1.08 4.31 23.07
CA GLU A 172 -0.33 4.53 23.42
C GLU A 172 -1.25 4.47 22.18
N LEU A 173 -0.87 5.16 21.09
CA LEU A 173 -1.62 5.15 19.83
C LEU A 173 -1.80 3.73 19.31
N TYR A 174 -0.73 2.95 19.26
CA TYR A 174 -0.79 1.56 18.77
C TYR A 174 -1.55 0.64 19.73
N ALA A 175 -1.42 0.82 21.04
CA ALA A 175 -2.20 0.04 22.01
C ALA A 175 -3.70 0.28 21.84
N LYS A 176 -4.14 1.53 21.73
CA LYS A 176 -5.54 1.87 21.46
C LYS A 176 -6.02 1.25 20.15
N ARG A 177 -5.23 1.37 19.09
CA ARG A 177 -5.60 0.78 17.81
C ARG A 177 -5.67 -0.75 17.83
N ALA A 178 -4.80 -1.40 18.60
CA ALA A 178 -4.82 -2.85 18.76
C ALA A 178 -6.14 -3.34 19.38
N GLU A 179 -6.68 -2.65 20.38
CA GLU A 179 -7.97 -3.00 20.99
C GLU A 179 -9.13 -2.82 20.00
N GLU A 180 -9.14 -1.74 19.22
CA GLU A 180 -10.13 -1.55 18.14
C GLU A 180 -10.07 -2.68 17.12
N LEU A 181 -8.87 -3.08 16.71
CA LEU A 181 -8.66 -4.16 15.73
C LEU A 181 -9.09 -5.53 16.28
N LYS A 182 -8.82 -5.83 17.55
CA LYS A 182 -9.29 -7.06 18.19
C LYS A 182 -10.81 -7.20 18.09
N LYS A 183 -11.53 -6.10 18.36
CA LYS A 183 -13.00 -6.09 18.24
C LYS A 183 -13.43 -6.32 16.79
N ILE A 184 -12.86 -5.60 15.82
CA ILE A 184 -13.19 -5.77 14.40
C ILE A 184 -12.96 -7.21 13.94
N VAL A 185 -11.86 -7.83 14.39
CA VAL A 185 -11.53 -9.22 14.05
C VAL A 185 -12.55 -10.19 14.66
N ALA A 186 -12.90 -10.00 15.94
CA ALA A 186 -13.91 -10.83 16.61
C ALA A 186 -15.26 -10.75 15.91
N ASP A 187 -15.73 -9.54 15.56
CA ASP A 187 -16.99 -9.32 14.85
C ASP A 187 -16.97 -10.00 13.46
N LYS A 188 -15.87 -9.92 12.72
CA LYS A 188 -15.70 -10.60 11.42
C LYS A 188 -15.73 -12.12 11.55
N TYR A 189 -15.07 -12.69 12.56
CA TYR A 189 -15.12 -14.13 12.80
C TYR A 189 -16.53 -14.60 13.16
N ALA A 190 -17.25 -13.86 14.00
CA ALA A 190 -18.63 -14.15 14.36
C ALA A 190 -19.53 -14.10 13.10
N ALA A 191 -19.42 -13.06 12.28
CA ALA A 191 -20.19 -12.94 11.04
C ALA A 191 -19.88 -14.08 10.06
N LYS A 192 -18.61 -14.48 9.94
CA LYS A 192 -18.20 -15.62 9.12
C LYS A 192 -18.78 -16.95 9.63
N ALA A 193 -18.85 -17.14 10.95
CA ALA A 193 -19.43 -18.34 11.54
C ALA A 193 -20.93 -18.44 11.26
N GLU A 194 -21.67 -17.34 11.41
CA GLU A 194 -23.10 -17.29 11.09
C GLU A 194 -23.37 -17.51 9.59
N TRP A 195 -22.55 -16.86 8.73
CA TRP A 195 -22.62 -17.12 7.29
C TRP A 195 -22.38 -18.60 6.96
N ALA A 196 -21.42 -19.27 7.59
CA ALA A 196 -21.12 -20.67 7.35
C ALA A 196 -22.27 -21.59 7.75
N LYS A 197 -22.98 -21.30 8.85
CA LYS A 197 -24.20 -22.03 9.25
C LYS A 197 -25.32 -21.88 8.21
N ALA A 198 -25.49 -20.66 7.69
CA ALA A 198 -26.51 -20.36 6.69
C ALA A 198 -26.17 -20.88 5.28
N ASN A 199 -24.88 -21.16 5.00
CA ASN A 199 -24.39 -21.54 3.67
C ASN A 199 -23.39 -22.73 3.75
N PRO A 200 -23.79 -23.92 4.24
CA PRO A 200 -22.85 -25.01 4.53
C PRO A 200 -22.08 -25.50 3.30
N GLU A 201 -22.71 -25.60 2.14
CA GLU A 201 -22.02 -26.02 0.90
C GLU A 201 -20.99 -25.01 0.42
N LYS A 202 -21.32 -23.72 0.46
CA LYS A 202 -20.38 -22.64 0.11
C LYS A 202 -19.24 -22.56 1.11
N ALA A 203 -19.52 -22.77 2.39
CA ALA A 203 -18.50 -22.79 3.44
C ALA A 203 -17.52 -23.95 3.27
N ALA A 204 -18.01 -25.15 2.94
CA ALA A 204 -17.17 -26.29 2.63
C ALA A 204 -16.27 -26.02 1.41
N LYS A 205 -16.83 -25.45 0.34
CA LYS A 205 -16.07 -25.07 -0.85
C LYS A 205 -15.02 -23.98 -0.58
N LEU A 206 -15.36 -22.99 0.24
CA LEU A 206 -14.41 -21.96 0.66
C LEU A 206 -13.27 -22.57 1.47
N ALA A 207 -13.56 -23.50 2.39
CA ALA A 207 -12.54 -24.21 3.16
C ALA A 207 -11.62 -25.07 2.25
N GLU A 208 -12.16 -25.67 1.20
CA GLU A 208 -11.38 -26.41 0.20
C GLU A 208 -10.38 -25.48 -0.52
N PHE A 209 -10.79 -24.29 -0.97
CA PHE A 209 -9.91 -23.31 -1.61
C PHE A 209 -8.76 -22.87 -0.70
N PHE A 210 -9.01 -22.73 0.59
CA PHE A 210 -7.97 -22.33 1.57
C PHE A 210 -7.19 -23.51 2.17
N SER A 211 -7.51 -24.74 1.79
CA SER A 211 -6.84 -25.93 2.36
C SER A 211 -5.39 -26.13 1.90
N GLY A 212 -4.97 -25.43 0.84
CA GLY A 212 -3.67 -25.64 0.20
C GLY A 212 -3.55 -26.96 -0.58
N LYS A 213 -4.61 -27.75 -0.66
CA LYS A 213 -4.62 -29.00 -1.43
C LYS A 213 -4.87 -28.71 -2.91
N ALA A 214 -4.09 -29.36 -3.77
CA ALA A 214 -4.35 -29.30 -5.20
C ALA A 214 -5.73 -29.91 -5.53
N PRO A 215 -6.51 -29.30 -6.44
CA PRO A 215 -7.77 -29.89 -6.89
C PRO A 215 -7.49 -31.22 -7.61
N LYS A 216 -8.41 -32.19 -7.42
CA LYS A 216 -8.40 -33.39 -8.25
C LYS A 216 -8.81 -33.00 -9.66
N VAL A 217 -7.89 -33.18 -10.61
CA VAL A 217 -8.15 -32.95 -12.04
C VAL A 217 -8.40 -34.31 -12.69
N ASN A 218 -9.58 -34.44 -13.33
CA ASN A 218 -9.80 -35.57 -14.27
C ASN A 218 -9.18 -35.16 -15.61
N TRP A 219 -8.14 -35.84 -15.97
CA TRP A 219 -7.49 -35.74 -17.29
C TRP A 219 -8.23 -36.55 -18.33
#